data_f00db75e5514bb63f32b98a81c4ed6f6
#
_entry.id   f00db75e5514bb63f32b98a81c4ed6f6
#
_cell.length_a   1.000
_cell.length_b   1.000
_cell.length_c   1.000
_cell.angle_alpha   90.00
_cell.angle_beta   90.00
_cell.angle_gamma   90.00
#
_symmetry.space_group_name_H-M   'P 1'
#
loop_
_entity.id
_entity.type
_entity.pdbx_description
1 polymer ?
#
loop_
_entity_poly.entity_id
_entity_poly.type
_entity_poly.pdbx_seq_one_letter_code
_entity_poly.pdbx_strand_id
1 'polypeptide(L)'
;MSLNRAAAQALCFGLLTVGIAPVKVFAADSPAQKLSRVAPGSADATTVALSEVERPEGASSALRANLGGQSASRDTQLVADWIMDSGDNEGMPFIIVDKVDAKIFVFDGGGQLLGATSALLGLALGDQSVPGIGKRKLATIRPDERTTPSGRFVAYLDRNMKDGEILWVDYEAAISLHPVVTTTPKEHRLERLGSSDPLARRISYGCINVPAQFYRRIVSKAFKGTFGIVYVLPEVRSIRDVFGSYDVPNLDRSTSIGKNLPK
;
A
#
# COMPACT_ATOMS: atom_id res chain seq x y z
N MET A 1 -30.93 -33.78 35.85
CA MET A 1 -31.63 -33.79 34.55
C MET A 1 -31.21 -32.52 33.86
N SER A 2 -30.23 -32.68 33.01
CA SER A 2 -30.32 -32.70 31.54
C SER A 2 -30.18 -31.28 30.96
N LEU A 3 -29.39 -30.88 30.05
CA LEU A 3 -28.38 -31.49 29.16
C LEU A 3 -27.60 -30.35 28.48
N ASN A 4 -26.31 -30.53 28.38
CA ASN A 4 -25.40 -29.86 27.47
C ASN A 4 -25.91 -29.81 26.03
N ARG A 5 -25.63 -28.71 25.33
CA ARG A 5 -25.29 -28.79 23.90
C ARG A 5 -24.32 -27.67 23.50
N ALA A 6 -23.06 -28.03 23.47
CA ALA A 6 -22.06 -27.38 22.63
C ALA A 6 -22.39 -27.71 21.17
N ALA A 7 -22.61 -26.72 20.36
CA ALA A 7 -22.67 -26.86 18.90
C ALA A 7 -21.36 -26.34 18.31
N ALA A 8 -20.43 -27.25 18.05
CA ALA A 8 -19.34 -27.05 17.14
C ALA A 8 -19.90 -27.07 15.72
N GLN A 9 -19.90 -25.95 15.03
CA GLN A 9 -20.18 -25.91 13.60
C GLN A 9 -18.87 -25.97 12.82
N ALA A 10 -18.64 -27.13 12.24
CA ALA A 10 -17.64 -27.37 11.23
C ALA A 10 -17.95 -26.58 9.96
N LEU A 11 -16.95 -25.87 9.44
CA LEU A 11 -17.00 -25.29 8.10
C LEU A 11 -16.85 -26.41 7.08
N CYS A 12 -17.92 -26.69 6.33
CA CYS A 12 -17.87 -27.46 5.10
C CYS A 12 -17.25 -26.62 3.99
N PHE A 13 -16.06 -26.99 3.55
CA PHE A 13 -15.52 -26.62 2.25
C PHE A 13 -16.31 -27.36 1.16
N GLY A 14 -17.21 -26.67 0.47
CA GLY A 14 -17.78 -27.16 -0.77
C GLY A 14 -16.76 -27.03 -1.88
N LEU A 15 -16.15 -28.13 -2.31
CA LEU A 15 -15.43 -28.21 -3.57
C LEU A 15 -16.44 -28.05 -4.71
N LEU A 16 -16.48 -26.88 -5.33
CA LEU A 16 -17.03 -26.73 -6.67
C LEU A 16 -15.89 -27.04 -7.66
N THR A 17 -15.96 -28.22 -8.24
CA THR A 17 -15.16 -28.58 -9.42
C THR A 17 -15.73 -27.83 -10.62
N VAL A 18 -15.19 -26.67 -10.92
CA VAL A 18 -15.41 -26.00 -12.20
C VAL A 18 -14.44 -26.61 -13.20
N GLY A 19 -14.99 -27.27 -14.20
CA GLY A 19 -14.23 -27.85 -15.30
C GLY A 19 -13.44 -26.77 -16.05
N ILE A 20 -12.12 -26.86 -15.99
CA ILE A 20 -11.21 -25.99 -16.73
C ILE A 20 -11.09 -26.54 -18.14
N ALA A 21 -11.71 -25.86 -19.11
CA ALA A 21 -11.39 -26.06 -20.52
C ALA A 21 -9.96 -25.55 -20.78
N PRO A 22 -9.13 -26.21 -21.61
CA PRO A 22 -7.77 -25.79 -21.85
C PRO A 22 -7.77 -24.48 -22.66
N VAL A 23 -7.29 -23.41 -22.06
CA VAL A 23 -6.96 -22.16 -22.76
C VAL A 23 -5.70 -22.42 -23.57
N LYS A 24 -5.80 -22.33 -24.89
CA LYS A 24 -4.65 -22.34 -25.81
C LYS A 24 -3.81 -21.10 -25.54
N VAL A 25 -2.62 -21.31 -25.01
CA VAL A 25 -1.58 -20.27 -24.90
C VAL A 25 -1.06 -20.02 -26.30
N PHE A 26 -1.35 -18.85 -26.88
CA PHE A 26 -0.65 -18.36 -28.05
C PHE A 26 0.72 -17.84 -27.59
N ALA A 27 1.77 -18.56 -27.99
CA ALA A 27 3.12 -18.06 -27.87
C ALA A 27 3.29 -16.90 -28.86
N ALA A 28 3.57 -15.70 -28.34
CA ALA A 28 3.98 -14.57 -29.15
C ALA A 28 5.49 -14.72 -29.44
N ASP A 29 5.83 -14.91 -30.71
CA ASP A 29 7.20 -14.91 -31.21
C ASP A 29 7.84 -13.54 -31.01
N SER A 30 8.94 -13.49 -30.25
CA SER A 30 9.85 -12.35 -30.19
C SER A 30 10.76 -12.38 -31.40
N PRO A 31 10.89 -11.27 -32.16
CA PRO A 31 11.88 -11.21 -33.20
C PRO A 31 13.28 -10.99 -32.62
N ALA A 32 14.12 -12.03 -32.73
CA ALA A 32 15.54 -11.94 -32.47
C ALA A 32 16.23 -10.97 -33.45
N GLN A 33 16.78 -9.87 -32.97
CA GLN A 33 17.60 -8.98 -33.77
C GLN A 33 18.95 -9.65 -34.05
N LYS A 34 19.22 -9.87 -35.33
CA LYS A 34 20.53 -10.25 -35.86
C LYS A 34 21.55 -9.13 -35.66
N LEU A 35 22.52 -9.36 -34.81
CA LEU A 35 23.73 -8.54 -34.76
C LEU A 35 24.68 -8.98 -35.87
N SER A 36 24.80 -8.17 -36.92
CA SER A 36 25.89 -8.26 -37.92
C SER A 36 27.19 -7.74 -37.28
N ARG A 37 28.19 -8.59 -37.27
CA ARG A 37 29.58 -8.22 -36.98
C ARG A 37 30.16 -7.41 -38.15
N VAL A 38 30.63 -6.19 -37.86
CA VAL A 38 31.52 -5.43 -38.75
C VAL A 38 32.88 -5.36 -38.06
N ALA A 39 33.92 -5.73 -38.83
CA ALA A 39 35.33 -5.74 -38.42
C ALA A 39 35.92 -4.32 -38.30
N PRO A 40 37.08 -4.13 -37.60
CA PRO A 40 37.60 -2.82 -37.28
C PRO A 40 38.44 -2.22 -38.44
N GLY A 41 38.10 -0.99 -38.80
CA GLY A 41 38.89 -0.11 -39.66
C GLY A 41 39.44 1.08 -38.88
N SER A 42 40.70 1.39 -39.11
CA SER A 42 41.58 2.31 -38.40
C SER A 42 41.18 3.79 -38.42
N ALA A 43 41.49 4.43 -37.29
CA ALA A 43 41.99 5.78 -37.05
C ALA A 43 41.52 6.96 -37.94
N ASP A 44 40.82 7.92 -37.28
CA ASP A 44 41.24 9.31 -37.26
C ASP A 44 40.66 10.02 -36.04
N ALA A 45 41.54 10.65 -35.25
CA ALA A 45 41.20 11.39 -34.07
C ALA A 45 40.71 12.79 -34.48
N THR A 46 39.39 12.98 -34.60
CA THR A 46 38.80 14.31 -34.61
C THR A 46 38.13 14.52 -33.27
N THR A 47 38.72 15.38 -32.47
CA THR A 47 38.15 15.87 -31.19
C THR A 47 36.83 16.59 -31.48
N VAL A 48 35.75 15.90 -31.35
CA VAL A 48 34.43 16.53 -31.35
C VAL A 48 34.17 16.99 -29.91
N ALA A 49 34.17 18.30 -29.71
CA ALA A 49 33.72 18.92 -28.47
C ALA A 49 32.29 18.37 -28.14
N LEU A 50 32.18 17.74 -26.97
CA LEU A 50 30.93 17.38 -26.40
C LEU A 50 30.16 18.69 -26.15
N SER A 51 29.30 19.07 -27.09
CA SER A 51 28.28 20.07 -26.82
C SER A 51 27.44 19.56 -25.67
N GLU A 52 27.51 20.24 -24.55
CA GLU A 52 26.62 20.13 -23.41
C GLU A 52 25.19 20.20 -23.95
N VAL A 53 24.47 19.10 -23.92
CA VAL A 53 23.04 19.06 -24.24
C VAL A 53 22.38 19.82 -23.10
N GLU A 54 22.13 21.12 -23.34
CA GLU A 54 21.27 21.91 -22.48
C GLU A 54 19.91 21.19 -22.35
N ARG A 55 19.70 20.65 -21.16
CA ARG A 55 18.39 20.14 -20.76
C ARG A 55 17.43 21.32 -20.83
N PRO A 56 16.27 21.23 -21.56
CA PRO A 56 15.32 22.32 -21.58
C PRO A 56 14.94 22.69 -20.14
N GLU A 57 15.17 23.95 -19.76
CA GLU A 57 14.65 24.58 -18.54
C GLU A 57 13.12 24.71 -18.63
N GLY A 58 12.43 23.59 -18.50
CA GLY A 58 11.04 23.50 -18.15
C GLY A 58 11.03 22.69 -16.86
N ALA A 59 11.29 23.33 -15.73
CA ALA A 59 11.12 22.72 -14.43
C ALA A 59 9.66 22.29 -14.31
N SER A 60 9.37 21.04 -14.69
CA SER A 60 8.13 20.38 -14.28
C SER A 60 8.13 20.44 -12.75
N SER A 61 7.24 21.24 -12.19
CA SER A 61 7.08 21.30 -10.75
C SER A 61 6.81 19.88 -10.27
N ALA A 62 7.66 19.38 -9.36
CA ALA A 62 7.50 18.05 -8.80
C ALA A 62 6.06 17.90 -8.28
N LEU A 63 5.36 16.87 -8.75
CA LEU A 63 4.00 16.60 -8.30
C LEU A 63 4.07 16.14 -6.84
N ARG A 64 3.27 16.76 -5.99
CA ARG A 64 3.20 16.44 -4.57
C ARG A 64 1.79 16.09 -4.15
N ALA A 65 1.68 15.25 -3.13
CA ALA A 65 0.40 14.96 -2.52
C ALA A 65 -0.09 16.15 -1.68
N ASN A 66 -1.39 16.38 -1.72
CA ASN A 66 -2.02 17.41 -0.90
C ASN A 66 -2.71 16.77 0.31
N LEU A 67 -2.13 16.92 1.48
CA LEU A 67 -2.67 16.41 2.75
C LEU A 67 -3.77 17.32 3.35
N GLY A 68 -4.11 18.44 2.72
CA GLY A 68 -5.20 19.32 3.21
C GLY A 68 -4.98 19.85 4.63
N GLY A 69 -3.72 19.99 5.07
CA GLY A 69 -3.38 20.40 6.44
C GLY A 69 -3.49 19.28 7.48
N GLN A 70 -3.79 18.05 7.09
CA GLN A 70 -3.80 16.90 7.99
C GLN A 70 -2.38 16.55 8.45
N SER A 71 -2.19 16.42 9.77
CA SER A 71 -0.92 15.95 10.32
C SER A 71 -0.63 14.50 9.93
N ALA A 72 0.56 14.28 9.40
CA ALA A 72 1.10 12.99 9.01
C ALA A 72 2.54 12.83 9.48
N SER A 73 3.01 11.59 9.62
CA SER A 73 4.41 11.32 9.87
C SER A 73 5.28 11.77 8.69
N ARG A 74 6.58 11.91 8.94
CA ARG A 74 7.54 12.23 7.87
C ARG A 74 7.52 11.16 6.76
N ASP A 75 7.46 9.89 7.13
CA ASP A 75 7.47 8.78 6.17
C ASP A 75 6.19 8.76 5.33
N THR A 76 5.03 9.04 5.94
CA THR A 76 3.77 9.22 5.21
C THR A 76 3.88 10.34 4.17
N GLN A 77 4.45 11.50 4.54
CA GLN A 77 4.63 12.62 3.61
C GLN A 77 5.60 12.28 2.49
N LEU A 78 6.76 11.69 2.82
CA LEU A 78 7.77 11.30 1.83
C LEU A 78 7.22 10.29 0.82
N VAL A 79 6.50 9.27 1.29
CA VAL A 79 5.91 8.26 0.41
C VAL A 79 4.78 8.86 -0.43
N ALA A 80 3.93 9.71 0.15
CA ALA A 80 2.86 10.39 -0.60
C ALA A 80 3.42 11.27 -1.73
N ASP A 81 4.45 12.06 -1.45
CA ASP A 81 5.11 12.91 -2.45
C ASP A 81 5.78 12.06 -3.53
N TRP A 82 6.51 10.98 -3.13
CA TRP A 82 7.13 10.06 -4.08
C TRP A 82 6.11 9.36 -4.99
N ILE A 83 4.95 8.93 -4.45
CA ILE A 83 3.88 8.30 -5.26
C ILE A 83 3.45 9.26 -6.36
N MET A 84 3.24 10.53 -6.04
CA MET A 84 2.79 11.52 -7.00
C MET A 84 3.85 11.90 -8.03
N ASP A 85 5.10 12.03 -7.59
CA ASP A 85 6.22 12.41 -8.46
C ASP A 85 6.61 11.27 -9.42
N SER A 86 6.60 10.03 -8.93
CA SER A 86 6.91 8.83 -9.73
C SER A 86 5.73 8.33 -10.57
N GLY A 87 4.48 8.67 -10.21
CA GLY A 87 3.28 8.11 -10.79
C GLY A 87 3.04 6.63 -10.42
N ASP A 88 3.64 6.14 -9.34
CA ASP A 88 3.58 4.71 -8.94
C ASP A 88 2.14 4.23 -8.67
N ASN A 89 1.21 5.14 -8.33
CA ASN A 89 -0.20 4.80 -8.20
C ASN A 89 -0.92 4.61 -9.55
N GLU A 90 -0.28 4.87 -10.69
CA GLU A 90 -0.86 4.73 -12.03
C GLU A 90 -2.18 5.51 -12.22
N GLY A 91 -2.31 6.66 -11.54
CA GLY A 91 -3.53 7.48 -11.53
C GLY A 91 -4.70 6.86 -10.76
N MET A 92 -4.51 5.73 -10.09
CA MET A 92 -5.52 5.08 -9.26
C MET A 92 -5.60 5.73 -7.87
N PRO A 93 -6.77 5.65 -7.19
CA PRO A 93 -6.86 6.03 -5.78
C PRO A 93 -5.91 5.17 -4.94
N PHE A 94 -5.38 5.75 -3.86
CA PHE A 94 -4.46 5.01 -3.03
C PHE A 94 -4.66 5.28 -1.53
N ILE A 95 -4.17 4.34 -0.72
CA ILE A 95 -4.15 4.42 0.73
C ILE A 95 -2.71 4.31 1.21
N ILE A 96 -2.32 5.15 2.15
CA ILE A 96 -1.10 4.96 2.94
C ILE A 96 -1.52 4.50 4.33
N VAL A 97 -0.96 3.37 4.77
CA VAL A 97 -1.14 2.82 6.12
C VAL A 97 0.14 3.07 6.90
N ASP A 98 0.10 4.03 7.78
CA ASP A 98 1.18 4.34 8.72
C ASP A 98 1.05 3.42 9.93
N LYS A 99 1.93 2.41 10.00
CA LYS A 99 1.89 1.42 11.10
C LYS A 99 2.40 1.98 12.41
N VAL A 100 3.35 2.91 12.36
CA VAL A 100 3.94 3.52 13.57
C VAL A 100 2.90 4.38 14.28
N ASP A 101 2.19 5.23 13.54
CA ASP A 101 1.13 6.07 14.09
C ASP A 101 -0.23 5.36 14.16
N ALA A 102 -0.34 4.12 13.65
CA ALA A 102 -1.58 3.36 13.51
C ALA A 102 -2.71 4.22 12.91
N LYS A 103 -2.41 4.84 11.75
CA LYS A 103 -3.31 5.71 10.97
C LYS A 103 -3.36 5.27 9.52
N ILE A 104 -4.45 5.63 8.84
CA ILE A 104 -4.54 5.54 7.39
C ILE A 104 -4.90 6.89 6.78
N PHE A 105 -4.41 7.08 5.55
CA PHE A 105 -4.65 8.25 4.72
C PHE A 105 -5.16 7.76 3.37
N VAL A 106 -6.33 8.23 2.93
CA VAL A 106 -6.96 7.83 1.66
C VAL A 106 -6.88 9.00 0.71
N PHE A 107 -6.33 8.77 -0.47
CA PHE A 107 -6.16 9.77 -1.53
C PHE A 107 -6.94 9.37 -2.78
N ASP A 108 -7.32 10.37 -3.57
CA ASP A 108 -7.73 10.13 -4.96
C ASP A 108 -6.52 9.86 -5.86
N GLY A 109 -6.76 9.57 -7.15
CA GLY A 109 -5.70 9.29 -8.11
C GLY A 109 -4.77 10.48 -8.40
N GLY A 110 -5.21 11.69 -8.10
CA GLY A 110 -4.44 12.93 -8.26
C GLY A 110 -3.67 13.34 -7.00
N GLY A 111 -3.67 12.52 -5.94
CA GLY A 111 -2.93 12.79 -4.70
C GLY A 111 -3.61 13.77 -3.75
N GLN A 112 -4.90 14.06 -3.97
CA GLN A 112 -5.68 14.86 -3.03
C GLN A 112 -6.18 13.97 -1.89
N LEU A 113 -5.92 14.35 -0.64
CA LEU A 113 -6.41 13.62 0.53
C LEU A 113 -7.94 13.68 0.59
N LEU A 114 -8.58 12.51 0.61
CA LEU A 114 -10.03 12.35 0.82
C LEU A 114 -10.38 12.21 2.31
N GLY A 115 -9.45 11.71 3.12
CA GLY A 115 -9.61 11.63 4.56
C GLY A 115 -8.54 10.79 5.23
N ALA A 116 -8.42 10.97 6.55
CA ALA A 116 -7.52 10.21 7.41
C ALA A 116 -8.21 9.79 8.70
N THR A 117 -7.80 8.66 9.27
CA THR A 117 -8.35 8.15 10.53
C THR A 117 -7.39 7.19 11.22
N SER A 118 -7.62 6.96 12.52
CA SER A 118 -6.96 5.88 13.26
C SER A 118 -7.37 4.52 12.72
N ALA A 119 -6.48 3.53 12.84
CA ALA A 119 -6.74 2.15 12.42
C ALA A 119 -6.30 1.15 13.49
N LEU A 120 -7.01 0.04 13.63
CA LEU A 120 -6.50 -1.12 14.35
C LEU A 120 -5.70 -1.97 13.38
N LEU A 121 -4.54 -2.41 13.81
CA LEU A 121 -3.57 -3.17 13.03
C LEU A 121 -3.26 -4.52 13.68
N GLY A 122 -2.43 -5.31 13.02
CA GLY A 122 -1.92 -6.56 13.54
C GLY A 122 -1.31 -6.41 14.93
N LEU A 123 -1.53 -7.40 15.78
CA LEU A 123 -1.06 -7.41 17.17
C LEU A 123 0.47 -7.33 17.25
N ALA A 124 1.15 -8.09 16.38
CA ALA A 124 2.60 -8.12 16.34
C ALA A 124 3.17 -6.96 15.51
N LEU A 125 4.28 -6.40 15.99
CA LEU A 125 5.13 -5.51 15.20
C LEU A 125 5.89 -6.33 14.15
N GLY A 126 6.26 -5.68 13.05
CA GLY A 126 7.04 -6.31 11.98
C GLY A 126 6.53 -5.95 10.58
N ASP A 127 7.31 -6.34 9.57
CA ASP A 127 7.10 -5.95 8.18
C ASP A 127 6.75 -7.13 7.26
N GLN A 128 6.70 -8.35 7.78
CA GLN A 128 6.46 -9.55 6.99
C GLN A 128 5.34 -10.41 7.57
N SER A 129 4.54 -11.00 6.71
CA SER A 129 3.63 -12.08 7.06
C SER A 129 4.36 -13.42 7.01
N VAL A 130 3.95 -14.34 7.88
CA VAL A 130 4.44 -15.72 7.82
C VAL A 130 3.91 -16.38 6.54
N PRO A 131 4.78 -17.07 5.77
CA PRO A 131 4.35 -17.73 4.54
C PRO A 131 3.18 -18.69 4.76
N GLY A 132 2.15 -18.58 3.93
CA GLY A 132 0.97 -19.44 3.98
C GLY A 132 -0.01 -19.14 5.13
N ILE A 133 0.17 -18.04 5.87
CA ILE A 133 -0.66 -17.67 7.03
C ILE A 133 -2.14 -17.52 6.64
N GLY A 134 -2.45 -17.00 5.45
CA GLY A 134 -3.82 -16.80 4.99
C GLY A 134 -4.63 -18.10 4.80
N LYS A 135 -3.95 -19.26 4.72
CA LYS A 135 -4.60 -20.58 4.60
C LYS A 135 -4.80 -21.25 5.97
N ARG A 136 -4.28 -20.64 7.04
CA ARG A 136 -4.34 -21.20 8.39
C ARG A 136 -5.64 -20.83 9.08
N LYS A 137 -6.11 -21.71 9.97
CA LYS A 137 -7.22 -21.39 10.88
C LYS A 137 -6.78 -20.31 11.87
N LEU A 138 -7.59 -19.28 12.09
CA LEU A 138 -7.27 -18.16 12.97
C LEU A 138 -6.79 -18.63 14.38
N ALA A 139 -7.42 -19.67 14.93
CA ALA A 139 -7.05 -20.22 16.23
C ALA A 139 -5.61 -20.80 16.30
N THR A 140 -4.99 -21.08 15.15
CA THR A 140 -3.61 -21.60 15.08
C THR A 140 -2.57 -20.53 14.83
N ILE A 141 -2.99 -19.26 14.61
CA ILE A 141 -2.10 -18.13 14.39
C ILE A 141 -1.67 -17.57 15.75
N ARG A 142 -0.40 -17.69 16.06
CA ARG A 142 0.16 -17.20 17.31
C ARG A 142 0.15 -15.67 17.38
N PRO A 143 0.17 -15.07 18.58
CA PRO A 143 0.21 -13.62 18.76
C PRO A 143 1.36 -12.94 18.00
N ASP A 144 2.55 -13.53 18.00
CA ASP A 144 3.75 -13.03 17.34
C ASP A 144 3.73 -13.13 15.81
N GLU A 145 2.77 -13.87 15.24
CA GLU A 145 2.56 -14.02 13.80
C GLU A 145 1.51 -13.03 13.24
N ARG A 146 0.82 -12.30 14.09
CA ARG A 146 -0.32 -11.41 13.71
C ARG A 146 0.15 -10.04 13.23
N THR A 147 0.90 -10.00 12.16
CA THR A 147 1.51 -8.79 11.60
C THR A 147 0.69 -8.23 10.45
N THR A 148 0.58 -6.90 10.35
CA THR A 148 0.18 -6.21 9.13
C THR A 148 1.45 -6.04 8.27
N PRO A 149 1.62 -6.78 7.16
CA PRO A 149 2.86 -6.72 6.38
C PRO A 149 3.03 -5.37 5.70
N SER A 150 4.29 -4.92 5.56
CA SER A 150 4.61 -3.74 4.75
C SER A 150 4.72 -4.09 3.28
N GLY A 151 4.41 -3.15 2.41
CA GLY A 151 4.50 -3.34 0.96
C GLY A 151 3.51 -2.49 0.16
N ARG A 152 3.61 -2.64 -1.16
CA ARG A 152 2.69 -2.09 -2.15
C ARG A 152 1.73 -3.19 -2.61
N PHE A 153 0.44 -2.97 -2.46
CA PHE A 153 -0.58 -3.95 -2.75
C PHE A 153 -1.63 -3.37 -3.70
N VAL A 154 -1.96 -4.11 -4.75
CA VAL A 154 -3.13 -3.78 -5.58
C VAL A 154 -4.39 -4.23 -4.84
N ALA A 155 -5.26 -3.29 -4.56
CA ALA A 155 -6.44 -3.50 -3.73
C ALA A 155 -7.74 -3.30 -4.52
N TYR A 156 -8.78 -4.03 -4.14
CA TYR A 156 -10.10 -3.94 -4.75
C TYR A 156 -11.20 -4.27 -3.75
N LEU A 157 -12.38 -3.69 -3.97
CA LEU A 157 -13.56 -3.99 -3.18
C LEU A 157 -14.14 -5.35 -3.58
N ASP A 158 -14.46 -6.15 -2.57
CA ASP A 158 -15.17 -7.41 -2.72
C ASP A 158 -16.02 -7.69 -1.49
N ARG A 159 -16.76 -8.76 -1.50
CA ARG A 159 -17.59 -9.20 -0.38
C ARG A 159 -16.99 -10.45 0.26
N ASN A 160 -16.79 -10.38 1.57
CA ASN A 160 -16.60 -11.62 2.31
C ASN A 160 -17.94 -12.14 2.87
N MET A 161 -17.97 -13.44 3.23
CA MET A 161 -19.21 -14.09 3.68
C MET A 161 -19.68 -13.64 5.06
N LYS A 162 -18.86 -12.93 5.85
CA LYS A 162 -19.15 -12.58 7.25
C LYS A 162 -19.40 -11.08 7.45
N ASP A 163 -18.57 -10.24 6.85
CA ASP A 163 -18.47 -8.83 7.21
C ASP A 163 -19.04 -7.90 6.14
N GLY A 164 -19.52 -8.47 5.02
CA GLY A 164 -20.03 -7.70 3.90
C GLY A 164 -18.92 -7.19 2.97
N GLU A 165 -19.00 -5.91 2.56
CA GLU A 165 -18.01 -5.31 1.68
C GLU A 165 -16.70 -5.03 2.43
N ILE A 166 -15.59 -5.47 1.87
CA ILE A 166 -14.22 -5.25 2.36
C ILE A 166 -13.32 -4.80 1.21
N LEU A 167 -12.20 -4.14 1.53
CA LEU A 167 -11.13 -3.86 0.59
C LEU A 167 -10.04 -4.93 0.78
N TRP A 168 -9.87 -5.83 -0.19
CA TRP A 168 -8.77 -6.78 -0.21
C TRP A 168 -7.45 -6.05 -0.44
N VAL A 169 -6.45 -6.35 0.40
CA VAL A 169 -5.10 -5.76 0.36
C VAL A 169 -4.08 -6.83 -0.04
N ASP A 170 -4.01 -7.92 0.72
CA ASP A 170 -3.13 -9.06 0.40
C ASP A 170 -3.95 -10.35 0.50
N TYR A 171 -4.25 -10.93 -0.66
CA TYR A 171 -5.08 -12.13 -0.74
C TYR A 171 -4.35 -13.37 -0.22
N GLU A 172 -3.04 -13.46 -0.41
CA GLU A 172 -2.26 -14.63 0.03
C GLU A 172 -2.11 -14.68 1.55
N ALA A 173 -1.91 -13.53 2.18
CA ALA A 173 -1.87 -13.42 3.62
C ALA A 173 -3.25 -13.26 4.27
N ALA A 174 -4.33 -13.20 3.47
CA ALA A 174 -5.71 -12.94 3.89
C ALA A 174 -5.85 -11.62 4.67
N ILE A 175 -5.19 -10.56 4.20
CA ILE A 175 -5.25 -9.21 4.78
C ILE A 175 -6.27 -8.37 4.01
N SER A 176 -7.18 -7.76 4.75
CA SER A 176 -8.16 -6.81 4.21
C SER A 176 -8.25 -5.56 5.08
N LEU A 177 -8.74 -4.46 4.48
CA LEU A 177 -9.17 -3.27 5.19
C LEU A 177 -10.70 -3.29 5.25
N HIS A 178 -11.25 -3.18 6.46
CA HIS A 178 -12.69 -3.30 6.67
C HIS A 178 -13.18 -2.49 7.88
N PRO A 179 -14.50 -2.28 8.03
CA PRO A 179 -15.06 -1.68 9.23
C PRO A 179 -14.66 -2.45 10.48
N VAL A 180 -14.45 -1.73 11.59
CA VAL A 180 -14.19 -2.37 12.88
C VAL A 180 -15.33 -3.31 13.26
N VAL A 181 -14.97 -4.54 13.64
CA VAL A 181 -15.89 -5.57 14.11
C VAL A 181 -15.90 -5.56 15.64
N THR A 182 -17.09 -5.44 16.25
CA THR A 182 -17.26 -5.29 17.71
C THR A 182 -17.96 -6.48 18.36
N THR A 183 -17.99 -7.62 17.68
CA THR A 183 -18.67 -8.84 18.18
C THR A 183 -18.02 -9.46 19.42
N THR A 184 -16.79 -9.06 19.75
CA THR A 184 -16.04 -9.50 20.94
C THR A 184 -15.83 -8.30 21.88
N PRO A 185 -16.77 -7.99 22.82
CA PRO A 185 -16.69 -6.80 23.66
C PRO A 185 -15.39 -6.71 24.49
N LYS A 186 -14.84 -7.84 24.93
CA LYS A 186 -13.60 -7.91 25.70
C LYS A 186 -12.36 -7.35 24.99
N GLU A 187 -12.43 -7.20 23.67
CA GLU A 187 -11.32 -6.63 22.88
C GLU A 187 -11.31 -5.09 22.90
N HIS A 188 -12.36 -4.45 23.36
CA HIS A 188 -12.47 -2.99 23.50
C HIS A 188 -12.08 -2.23 22.22
N ARG A 189 -12.44 -2.75 21.03
CA ARG A 189 -11.92 -2.26 19.75
C ARG A 189 -12.28 -0.78 19.46
N LEU A 190 -13.45 -0.30 19.87
CA LEU A 190 -13.82 1.11 19.70
C LEU A 190 -13.01 2.02 20.61
N GLU A 191 -12.76 1.63 21.85
CA GLU A 191 -11.90 2.37 22.78
C GLU A 191 -10.47 2.44 22.25
N ARG A 192 -9.96 1.32 21.75
CA ARG A 192 -8.62 1.26 21.11
C ARG A 192 -8.51 2.20 19.93
N LEU A 193 -9.51 2.27 19.03
CA LEU A 193 -9.52 3.20 17.91
C LEU A 193 -9.44 4.67 18.36
N GLY A 194 -10.06 5.00 19.50
CA GLY A 194 -10.04 6.34 20.09
C GLY A 194 -8.78 6.64 20.92
N SER A 195 -7.92 5.65 21.19
CA SER A 195 -6.72 5.85 21.98
C SER A 195 -5.74 6.81 21.29
N SER A 196 -5.05 7.65 22.04
CA SER A 196 -3.92 8.44 21.52
C SER A 196 -2.63 7.61 21.38
N ASP A 197 -2.54 6.46 22.06
CA ASP A 197 -1.40 5.53 21.96
C ASP A 197 -1.56 4.61 20.75
N PRO A 198 -0.66 4.68 19.74
CA PRO A 198 -0.68 3.77 18.60
C PRO A 198 -0.54 2.30 18.96
N LEU A 199 0.20 1.97 20.02
CA LEU A 199 0.38 0.58 20.47
C LEU A 199 -0.92 0.00 21.03
N ALA A 200 -1.75 0.80 21.66
CA ALA A 200 -3.08 0.36 22.10
C ALA A 200 -3.99 -0.07 20.95
N ARG A 201 -3.69 0.35 19.71
CA ARG A 201 -4.43 0.00 18.50
C ARG A 201 -3.99 -1.31 17.85
N ARG A 202 -3.07 -2.07 18.47
CA ARG A 202 -2.60 -3.37 17.99
C ARG A 202 -3.47 -4.49 18.58
N ILE A 203 -4.26 -5.17 17.73
CA ILE A 203 -5.20 -6.19 18.19
C ILE A 203 -5.59 -7.23 17.13
N SER A 204 -5.50 -6.89 15.83
CA SER A 204 -5.99 -7.75 14.76
C SER A 204 -5.05 -8.92 14.44
N TYR A 205 -5.49 -9.81 13.56
CA TYR A 205 -4.66 -10.88 13.00
C TYR A 205 -3.83 -10.42 11.78
N GLY A 206 -3.77 -9.12 11.52
CA GLY A 206 -3.10 -8.49 10.39
C GLY A 206 -4.01 -7.54 9.61
N CYS A 207 -5.33 -7.79 9.60
CA CYS A 207 -6.30 -6.91 8.93
C CYS A 207 -6.29 -5.49 9.50
N ILE A 208 -6.57 -4.53 8.64
CA ILE A 208 -6.65 -3.10 8.94
C ILE A 208 -8.11 -2.77 9.25
N ASN A 209 -8.42 -2.36 10.48
CA ASN A 209 -9.80 -2.02 10.86
C ASN A 209 -9.93 -0.52 11.08
N VAL A 210 -10.96 0.07 10.50
CA VAL A 210 -11.23 1.51 10.60
C VAL A 210 -12.65 1.78 11.12
N PRO A 211 -12.95 3.01 11.57
CA PRO A 211 -14.32 3.38 11.95
C PRO A 211 -15.29 3.09 10.79
N ALA A 212 -16.42 2.45 11.10
CA ALA A 212 -17.39 2.00 10.09
C ALA A 212 -17.92 3.14 9.20
N GLN A 213 -18.08 4.34 9.77
CA GLN A 213 -18.52 5.50 9.01
C GLN A 213 -17.45 5.99 8.04
N PHE A 214 -16.16 5.99 8.46
CA PHE A 214 -15.04 6.34 7.60
C PHE A 214 -14.93 5.35 6.43
N TYR A 215 -15.01 4.05 6.70
CA TYR A 215 -15.00 3.03 5.65
C TYR A 215 -16.07 3.32 4.59
N ARG A 216 -17.34 3.45 5.00
CA ARG A 216 -18.45 3.66 4.06
C ARG A 216 -18.39 4.97 3.30
N ARG A 217 -17.94 6.05 3.94
CA ARG A 217 -17.95 7.40 3.32
C ARG A 217 -16.73 7.69 2.48
N ILE A 218 -15.58 7.12 2.80
CA ILE A 218 -14.30 7.42 2.19
C ILE A 218 -13.79 6.19 1.43
N VAL A 219 -13.42 5.10 2.11
CA VAL A 219 -12.76 3.94 1.49
C VAL A 219 -13.64 3.30 0.41
N SER A 220 -14.87 2.92 0.76
CA SER A 220 -15.81 2.28 -0.16
C SER A 220 -16.10 3.16 -1.39
N LYS A 221 -16.18 4.47 -1.23
CA LYS A 221 -16.41 5.39 -2.35
C LYS A 221 -15.19 5.56 -3.24
N ALA A 222 -14.00 5.68 -2.65
CA ALA A 222 -12.76 5.89 -3.40
C ALA A 222 -12.42 4.68 -4.30
N PHE A 223 -12.72 3.47 -3.85
CA PHE A 223 -12.41 2.22 -4.56
C PHE A 223 -13.61 1.63 -5.33
N LYS A 224 -14.74 2.32 -5.39
CA LYS A 224 -15.94 1.80 -6.06
C LYS A 224 -15.75 1.71 -7.57
N GLY A 225 -15.79 0.48 -8.09
CA GLY A 225 -15.71 0.21 -9.54
C GLY A 225 -14.30 0.36 -10.12
N THR A 226 -13.28 0.45 -9.26
CA THR A 226 -11.87 0.54 -9.68
C THR A 226 -10.97 -0.27 -8.76
N PHE A 227 -9.77 -0.56 -9.24
CA PHE A 227 -8.65 -0.95 -8.40
C PHE A 227 -8.01 0.30 -7.79
N GLY A 228 -7.18 0.10 -6.79
CA GLY A 228 -6.32 1.14 -6.24
C GLY A 228 -5.12 0.51 -5.55
N ILE A 229 -4.26 1.34 -4.97
CA ILE A 229 -3.03 0.87 -4.35
C ILE A 229 -3.08 1.11 -2.84
N VAL A 230 -2.63 0.12 -2.05
CA VAL A 230 -2.42 0.28 -0.61
C VAL A 230 -0.93 0.16 -0.32
N TYR A 231 -0.34 1.23 0.17
CA TYR A 231 1.03 1.31 0.64
C TYR A 231 1.03 1.15 2.15
N VAL A 232 1.50 0.01 2.64
CA VAL A 232 1.66 -0.23 4.07
C VAL A 232 3.10 0.11 4.43
N LEU A 233 3.30 1.19 5.18
CA LEU A 233 4.63 1.65 5.58
C LEU A 233 5.30 0.62 6.49
N PRO A 234 6.63 0.43 6.37
CA PRO A 234 7.38 -0.40 7.29
C PRO A 234 7.51 0.25 8.67
N GLU A 235 7.79 -0.58 9.68
CA GLU A 235 8.10 -0.11 11.02
C GLU A 235 9.45 -0.64 11.54
N VAL A 236 10.08 -1.57 10.78
CA VAL A 236 11.40 -2.12 11.06
C VAL A 236 12.38 -1.79 9.94
N ARG A 237 11.95 -1.93 8.68
CA ARG A 237 12.75 -1.59 7.48
C ARG A 237 12.62 -0.11 7.15
N SER A 238 13.44 0.40 6.22
CA SER A 238 13.24 1.74 5.68
C SER A 238 12.18 1.76 4.56
N ILE A 239 11.52 2.91 4.35
CA ILE A 239 10.59 3.09 3.22
C ILE A 239 11.31 2.92 1.87
N ARG A 240 12.61 3.26 1.79
CA ARG A 240 13.42 3.07 0.58
C ARG A 240 13.65 1.60 0.27
N ASP A 241 13.87 0.76 1.28
CA ASP A 241 14.07 -0.68 1.09
C ASP A 241 12.79 -1.39 0.66
N VAL A 242 11.62 -0.85 1.06
CA VAL A 242 10.32 -1.48 0.77
C VAL A 242 9.77 -1.01 -0.57
N PHE A 243 9.88 0.29 -0.89
CA PHE A 243 9.24 0.89 -2.06
C PHE A 243 10.21 1.34 -3.15
N GLY A 244 11.53 1.40 -2.88
CA GLY A 244 12.47 2.07 -3.77
C GLY A 244 12.28 3.59 -3.81
N SER A 245 11.58 4.16 -2.81
CA SER A 245 11.23 5.57 -2.78
C SER A 245 12.45 6.47 -2.65
N TYR A 246 12.32 7.71 -3.14
CA TYR A 246 13.32 8.76 -3.06
C TYR A 246 12.72 10.04 -2.50
N ASP A 247 13.57 10.95 -2.01
CA ASP A 247 13.13 12.27 -1.54
C ASP A 247 12.85 13.17 -2.75
N VAL A 248 11.60 13.61 -2.90
CA VAL A 248 11.21 14.52 -3.98
C VAL A 248 11.81 15.90 -3.71
N PRO A 249 12.60 16.48 -4.65
CA PRO A 249 13.27 17.74 -4.43
C PRO A 249 12.29 18.88 -4.14
N ASN A 250 12.62 19.74 -3.17
CA ASN A 250 11.83 20.94 -2.87
C ASN A 250 12.39 22.11 -3.68
N LEU A 251 11.80 22.39 -4.84
CA LEU A 251 12.24 23.45 -5.73
C LEU A 251 12.09 24.87 -5.15
N ASP A 252 11.24 25.05 -4.12
CA ASP A 252 11.03 26.36 -3.50
C ASP A 252 12.21 26.88 -2.67
N ARG A 253 13.17 26.02 -2.32
CA ARG A 253 14.36 26.41 -1.53
C ARG A 253 15.54 26.90 -2.37
N SER A 254 15.56 26.65 -3.67
CA SER A 254 16.71 27.01 -4.54
C SER A 254 16.71 28.47 -4.99
N THR A 255 15.57 29.16 -4.92
CA THR A 255 15.47 30.56 -5.37
C THR A 255 15.90 31.60 -4.35
N SER A 256 16.16 31.21 -3.08
CA SER A 256 16.53 32.17 -2.01
C SER A 256 18.03 32.32 -1.78
N ILE A 257 18.90 31.49 -2.39
CA ILE A 257 20.36 31.54 -2.18
C ILE A 257 21.08 32.48 -3.15
N GLY A 258 20.40 32.97 -4.20
CA GLY A 258 21.03 33.75 -5.29
C GLY A 258 21.02 35.27 -5.12
N LYS A 259 20.54 35.86 -4.02
CA LYS A 259 20.36 37.33 -3.91
C LYS A 259 21.25 38.07 -2.91
N ASN A 260 22.30 37.48 -2.40
CA ASN A 260 23.27 38.22 -1.55
C ASN A 260 24.68 38.12 -2.12
N LEU A 261 24.96 38.79 -3.23
CA LEU A 261 26.29 39.25 -3.58
C LEU A 261 26.42 40.71 -3.16
N PRO A 262 27.32 41.05 -2.28
CA PRO A 262 27.60 42.46 -1.98
C PRO A 262 28.32 43.12 -3.14
N LYS A 263 27.92 44.36 -3.46
CA LYS A 263 28.59 45.26 -4.41
C LYS A 263 29.94 45.70 -3.89
#